data_086a1dd2bee80f0b017a7c556658bd8b
#
_entry.id   086a1dd2bee80f0b017a7c556658bd8b
#
_cell.length_a   1.000
_cell.length_b   1.000
_cell.length_c   1.000
_cell.angle_alpha   90.00
_cell.angle_beta   90.00
_cell.angle_gamma   90.00
#
_symmetry.space_group_name_H-M   'P 1'
#
loop_
_entity.id
_entity.type
_entity.pdbx_description
1 polymer ?
#
loop_
_entity_poly.entity_id
_entity_poly.type
_entity_poly.pdbx_seq_one_letter_code
_entity_poly.pdbx_strand_id
1 'polypeptide(L)'
;MKKTLSLLVTLLLCLTLLAGCAAPEGSDKAEKKNETAEKTSEEVKEAAEKGSEKSSEASEQSSDQAKEATEKSSDEAKETTEKEQTIKVGASVTPHAEILQACVEPLKKQGIKLEIVEFTDYVLPNEACQSGDIDANYFQHVPYLENYNKEKNSDLVSLGKVHYEPMGLYGGRLKSIDDLKEGATIGLPNDSSNQARALLILQKLGWIDFAGKAGLETTLLDIKENPHKLKFQELAAEQLPRSLDDLDYAVINGNVALSAGISVRKDALYIESADSEAAQTFANVIAAKKENAENPALKALMDVLHSKEIADFIEQKYDGAVVPIS
;
A
#
# COMPACT_ATOMS: atom_id res chain seq x y z
N MET A 1 -25.20 37.21 -50.82
CA MET A 1 -26.54 37.79 -50.67
C MET A 1 -27.17 37.20 -49.44
N LYS A 2 -27.11 37.92 -48.28
CA LYS A 2 -28.27 38.56 -47.62
C LYS A 2 -29.30 37.50 -47.17
N LYS A 3 -29.71 37.30 -45.93
CA LYS A 3 -30.01 38.16 -44.76
C LYS A 3 -30.24 37.29 -43.51
N THR A 4 -29.71 37.63 -42.35
CA THR A 4 -30.31 38.27 -41.15
C THR A 4 -31.39 37.47 -40.41
N LEU A 5 -31.11 37.13 -39.16
CA LEU A 5 -31.48 37.80 -37.89
C LEU A 5 -32.87 37.45 -37.35
N SER A 6 -33.00 36.82 -36.16
CA SER A 6 -33.81 37.41 -35.09
C SER A 6 -33.64 36.69 -33.76
N LEU A 7 -33.28 37.45 -32.79
CA LEU A 7 -33.35 37.31 -31.35
C LEU A 7 -34.79 37.24 -30.87
N LEU A 8 -35.15 36.45 -29.85
CA LEU A 8 -36.16 36.89 -28.87
C LEU A 8 -35.95 36.14 -27.53
N VAL A 9 -35.61 36.94 -26.56
CA VAL A 9 -35.59 36.73 -25.11
C VAL A 9 -37.04 36.68 -24.61
N THR A 10 -37.38 35.75 -23.72
CA THR A 10 -38.47 35.99 -22.78
C THR A 10 -38.16 35.38 -21.43
N LEU A 11 -37.86 36.25 -20.50
CA LEU A 11 -37.81 36.10 -19.06
C LEU A 11 -39.24 36.08 -18.52
N LEU A 12 -39.61 35.09 -17.68
CA LEU A 12 -40.77 35.27 -16.81
C LEU A 12 -40.54 34.66 -15.46
N LEU A 13 -40.39 35.54 -14.51
CA LEU A 13 -40.36 35.41 -13.07
C LEU A 13 -41.80 35.28 -12.56
N CYS A 14 -42.16 34.32 -11.69
CA CYS A 14 -43.27 34.44 -10.76
C CYS A 14 -43.00 33.73 -9.45
N LEU A 15 -42.86 34.52 -8.43
CA LEU A 15 -43.00 34.25 -7.00
C LEU A 15 -44.50 34.17 -6.64
N THR A 16 -44.88 33.27 -5.69
CA THR A 16 -45.88 33.48 -4.59
C THR A 16 -46.05 32.16 -3.86
N LEU A 17 -45.70 32.05 -2.59
CA LEU A 17 -46.35 32.41 -1.31
C LEU A 17 -47.26 31.29 -0.75
N LEU A 18 -46.82 30.67 0.33
CA LEU A 18 -47.33 30.53 1.71
C LEU A 18 -48.72 29.90 1.98
N ALA A 19 -48.68 29.11 3.06
CA ALA A 19 -49.71 28.70 4.02
C ALA A 19 -50.39 27.36 3.73
N GLY A 20 -50.59 26.47 4.67
CA GLY A 20 -50.55 26.41 6.10
C GLY A 20 -51.11 25.07 6.58
N CYS A 21 -50.76 24.73 7.78
CA CYS A 21 -51.44 23.89 8.82
C CYS A 21 -52.27 22.69 8.48
N ALA A 22 -51.93 21.50 9.06
CA ALA A 22 -52.66 20.88 10.17
C ALA A 22 -52.08 19.49 10.52
N ALA A 23 -51.75 19.28 11.80
CA ALA A 23 -51.56 18.00 12.44
C ALA A 23 -52.96 17.37 12.77
N PRO A 24 -53.00 16.07 13.06
CA PRO A 24 -53.35 15.73 14.44
C PRO A 24 -52.53 14.57 15.07
N GLU A 25 -52.59 14.65 16.36
CA GLU A 25 -52.12 13.92 17.49
C GLU A 25 -52.31 12.39 17.50
N GLY A 26 -51.50 11.79 18.35
CA GLY A 26 -51.78 10.53 19.08
C GLY A 26 -50.60 9.57 19.00
N SER A 27 -49.90 9.22 19.96
CA SER A 27 -49.90 9.03 21.37
C SER A 27 -48.71 8.19 21.79
N ASP A 28 -48.01 8.67 22.80
CA ASP A 28 -47.45 7.93 23.95
C ASP A 28 -46.51 6.73 23.85
N LYS A 29 -45.44 6.91 24.60
CA LYS A 29 -44.62 5.95 25.35
C LYS A 29 -43.30 5.49 24.69
N ALA A 30 -42.20 6.12 25.06
CA ALA A 30 -41.21 5.51 25.95
C ALA A 30 -40.02 6.47 26.20
N GLU A 31 -40.15 7.32 27.20
CA GLU A 31 -39.04 7.85 27.99
C GLU A 31 -38.57 6.75 28.93
N LYS A 32 -37.26 6.43 28.83
CA LYS A 32 -36.34 6.10 29.92
C LYS A 32 -35.17 5.27 29.39
N LYS A 33 -34.03 5.89 29.20
CA LYS A 33 -32.68 5.43 29.58
C LYS A 33 -31.61 6.24 28.83
N ASN A 34 -31.24 7.33 29.41
CA ASN A 34 -29.94 7.93 29.16
C ASN A 34 -29.55 8.77 30.38
N GLU A 35 -29.22 8.06 31.44
CA GLU A 35 -28.66 8.68 32.66
C GLU A 35 -27.77 7.61 33.31
N THR A 36 -26.58 7.39 32.72
CA THR A 36 -25.44 6.67 33.36
C THR A 36 -24.20 6.74 32.43
N ALA A 37 -23.67 7.92 32.18
CA ALA A 37 -22.38 8.07 31.53
C ALA A 37 -21.64 9.37 31.92
N GLU A 38 -21.89 9.92 33.13
CA GLU A 38 -21.25 11.16 33.55
C GLU A 38 -20.77 11.12 35.01
N LYS A 39 -20.30 9.95 35.49
CA LYS A 39 -19.76 9.80 36.85
C LYS A 39 -18.54 8.86 36.95
N THR A 40 -17.64 8.89 35.97
CA THR A 40 -16.37 8.08 36.02
C THR A 40 -15.13 8.85 35.57
N SER A 41 -15.14 10.17 35.57
CA SER A 41 -13.96 10.96 35.21
C SER A 41 -13.38 11.84 36.35
N GLU A 42 -13.84 11.69 37.60
CA GLU A 42 -13.33 12.47 38.74
C GLU A 42 -12.55 11.65 39.81
N GLU A 43 -12.46 10.34 39.70
CA GLU A 43 -11.78 9.49 40.69
C GLU A 43 -10.36 9.01 40.33
N VAL A 44 -9.76 9.45 39.22
CA VAL A 44 -8.40 9.08 38.82
C VAL A 44 -7.36 10.20 38.97
N LYS A 45 -7.71 11.32 39.61
CA LYS A 45 -6.76 12.44 39.79
C LYS A 45 -6.20 12.61 41.22
N GLU A 46 -6.52 11.73 42.16
CA GLU A 46 -6.10 11.88 43.55
C GLU A 46 -5.14 10.79 44.07
N ALA A 47 -4.49 10.03 43.22
CA ALA A 47 -3.54 8.97 43.61
C ALA A 47 -2.08 9.17 43.15
N ALA A 48 -1.70 10.36 42.69
CA ALA A 48 -0.35 10.60 42.14
C ALA A 48 0.46 11.67 42.91
N GLU A 49 0.06 12.05 44.13
CA GLU A 49 0.78 13.07 44.93
C GLU A 49 1.02 12.66 46.38
N LYS A 50 1.62 11.48 46.62
CA LYS A 50 2.24 11.16 47.93
C LYS A 50 3.26 10.03 47.74
N GLY A 51 4.51 10.37 47.49
CA GLY A 51 5.57 9.37 47.41
C GLY A 51 6.95 9.92 47.07
N SER A 52 7.29 11.11 47.51
CA SER A 52 8.66 11.62 47.39
C SER A 52 9.00 12.41 48.65
N GLU A 53 9.49 11.69 49.63
CA GLU A 53 10.35 12.25 50.71
C GLU A 53 10.73 11.12 51.68
N LYS A 54 11.95 10.62 51.56
CA LYS A 54 12.85 10.24 52.65
C LYS A 54 13.91 9.27 52.16
N SER A 55 15.08 9.75 51.94
CA SER A 55 16.26 9.34 52.75
C SER A 55 17.53 9.83 52.05
N SER A 56 17.98 10.96 52.47
CA SER A 56 19.39 11.35 52.45
C SER A 56 19.96 10.98 53.82
N GLU A 57 21.20 10.55 53.83
CA GLU A 57 22.22 10.69 54.87
C GLU A 57 22.99 9.39 55.14
N ALA A 58 24.28 9.63 55.17
CA ALA A 58 25.40 8.84 55.77
C ALA A 58 26.03 7.78 54.83
N SER A 59 27.28 7.79 54.56
CA SER A 59 28.46 8.37 55.26
C SER A 59 29.70 8.28 54.38
N GLU A 60 30.49 9.36 54.44
CA GLU A 60 31.91 9.40 54.05
C GLU A 60 32.78 8.52 54.99
N GLN A 61 33.96 8.22 54.45
CA GLN A 61 35.25 7.85 55.06
C GLN A 61 35.70 6.42 54.78
N SER A 62 36.77 6.24 54.03
CA SER A 62 38.17 6.20 54.47
C SER A 62 39.04 5.69 53.33
N SER A 63 39.87 6.46 52.75
CA SER A 63 41.30 6.64 52.67
C SER A 63 42.20 5.41 52.60
N ASP A 64 43.00 5.48 51.53
CA ASP A 64 44.49 5.23 51.40
C ASP A 64 45.08 3.83 51.46
N GLN A 65 46.00 3.70 50.47
CA GLN A 65 47.20 2.90 50.39
C GLN A 65 47.09 1.49 49.80
N ALA A 66 47.57 1.22 48.60
CA ALA A 66 48.97 0.83 48.37
C ALA A 66 49.27 0.68 46.86
N LYS A 67 50.34 1.28 46.42
CA LYS A 67 51.10 1.02 45.18
C LYS A 67 51.70 -0.39 45.23
N GLU A 68 51.68 -1.12 44.08
CA GLU A 68 52.90 -1.59 43.41
C GLU A 68 52.58 -2.63 42.30
N ALA A 69 52.98 -2.22 41.12
CA ALA A 69 53.53 -2.96 39.98
C ALA A 69 53.21 -4.43 39.75
N THR A 70 52.58 -4.72 38.61
CA THR A 70 53.21 -5.62 37.63
C THR A 70 52.65 -5.36 36.22
N GLU A 71 53.51 -4.92 35.33
CA GLU A 71 53.29 -4.93 33.88
C GLU A 71 53.07 -6.36 33.42
N LYS A 72 52.00 -6.62 32.65
CA LYS A 72 52.04 -7.47 31.47
C LYS A 72 50.73 -7.42 30.66
N SER A 73 50.95 -7.09 29.38
CA SER A 73 50.17 -7.50 28.23
C SER A 73 48.73 -6.98 28.15
N SER A 74 48.60 -5.78 27.62
CA SER A 74 47.40 -5.30 27.00
C SER A 74 47.31 -5.86 25.57
N ASP A 75 46.59 -6.94 25.41
CA ASP A 75 45.84 -7.17 24.14
C ASP A 75 44.57 -6.36 24.24
N GLU A 76 44.64 -5.10 23.83
CA GLU A 76 43.48 -4.29 23.52
C GLU A 76 42.82 -4.91 22.29
N ALA A 77 41.87 -5.85 22.51
CA ALA A 77 40.81 -6.06 21.57
C ALA A 77 40.06 -4.71 21.45
N LYS A 78 40.38 -3.96 20.42
CA LYS A 78 39.63 -2.82 19.98
C LYS A 78 38.27 -3.34 19.55
N GLU A 79 37.34 -3.41 20.49
CA GLU A 79 35.91 -3.52 20.22
C GLU A 79 35.50 -2.20 19.55
N THR A 80 35.70 -2.12 18.23
CA THR A 80 35.04 -1.14 17.42
C THR A 80 33.56 -1.45 17.48
N THR A 81 32.86 -0.83 18.41
CA THR A 81 31.41 -0.68 18.34
C THR A 81 31.13 0.14 17.10
N GLU A 82 31.10 -0.52 15.93
CA GLU A 82 30.49 0.06 14.75
C GLU A 82 29.05 0.38 15.15
N LYS A 83 28.73 1.65 15.10
CA LYS A 83 27.41 2.16 15.46
C LYS A 83 26.41 1.49 14.51
N GLU A 84 25.56 0.61 15.03
CA GLU A 84 24.53 -0.11 14.27
C GLU A 84 23.71 0.92 13.47
N GLN A 85 23.70 0.79 12.13
CA GLN A 85 22.94 1.67 11.27
C GLN A 85 21.51 1.15 11.17
N THR A 86 20.51 1.96 11.55
CA THR A 86 19.10 1.61 11.40
C THR A 86 18.55 2.18 10.11
N ILE A 87 17.82 1.36 9.35
CA ILE A 87 16.98 1.78 8.23
C ILE A 87 15.54 1.33 8.48
N LYS A 88 14.60 2.20 8.13
CA LYS A 88 13.17 1.96 8.25
C LYS A 88 12.55 1.84 6.87
N VAL A 89 11.95 0.69 6.55
CA VAL A 89 11.38 0.41 5.24
C VAL A 89 9.90 0.11 5.36
N GLY A 90 9.08 0.89 4.63
CA GLY A 90 7.64 0.67 4.53
C GLY A 90 7.31 -0.39 3.50
N ALA A 91 6.38 -1.29 3.78
CA ALA A 91 6.03 -2.37 2.87
C ALA A 91 4.55 -2.76 2.96
N SER A 92 3.98 -3.27 1.87
CA SER A 92 2.73 -4.03 1.95
C SER A 92 2.94 -5.31 2.74
N VAL A 93 1.92 -5.74 3.47
CA VAL A 93 2.01 -6.88 4.41
C VAL A 93 2.54 -8.15 3.72
N THR A 94 1.93 -8.53 2.59
CA THR A 94 2.30 -9.72 1.80
C THR A 94 2.41 -9.34 0.31
N PRO A 95 3.46 -9.77 -0.39
CA PRO A 95 4.62 -10.55 0.03
C PRO A 95 5.77 -9.69 0.58
N HIS A 96 5.69 -8.36 0.47
CA HIS A 96 6.80 -7.42 0.61
C HIS A 96 7.41 -7.41 2.02
N ALA A 97 6.60 -7.22 3.07
CA ALA A 97 7.09 -7.26 4.45
C ALA A 97 7.64 -8.63 4.82
N GLU A 98 7.06 -9.71 4.30
CA GLU A 98 7.55 -11.07 4.52
C GLU A 98 8.93 -11.31 3.87
N ILE A 99 9.17 -10.75 2.67
CA ILE A 99 10.48 -10.78 2.00
C ILE A 99 11.49 -9.94 2.78
N LEU A 100 11.12 -8.73 3.24
CA LEU A 100 11.97 -7.90 4.09
C LEU A 100 12.30 -8.61 5.41
N GLN A 101 11.36 -9.35 6.00
CA GLN A 101 11.61 -10.11 7.22
C GLN A 101 12.69 -11.17 7.03
N ALA A 102 12.77 -11.79 5.84
CA ALA A 102 13.86 -12.71 5.50
C ALA A 102 15.23 -11.99 5.38
N CYS A 103 15.24 -10.69 5.10
CA CYS A 103 16.46 -9.88 5.01
C CYS A 103 17.01 -9.42 6.38
N VAL A 104 16.24 -9.51 7.48
CA VAL A 104 16.61 -8.97 8.80
C VAL A 104 17.92 -9.58 9.32
N GLU A 105 18.03 -10.90 9.36
CA GLU A 105 19.24 -11.56 9.87
C GLU A 105 20.47 -11.39 8.95
N PRO A 106 20.37 -11.46 7.62
CA PRO A 106 21.47 -11.10 6.73
C PRO A 106 21.99 -9.67 6.91
N LEU A 107 21.11 -8.68 7.10
CA LEU A 107 21.47 -7.27 7.32
C LEU A 107 22.10 -7.05 8.71
N LYS A 108 21.54 -7.68 9.73
CA LYS A 108 22.07 -7.62 11.09
C LYS A 108 23.52 -8.12 11.17
N LYS A 109 23.89 -9.15 10.41
CA LYS A 109 25.29 -9.64 10.29
C LYS A 109 26.23 -8.59 9.68
N GLN A 110 25.67 -7.58 8.99
CA GLN A 110 26.40 -6.46 8.40
C GLN A 110 26.33 -5.19 9.27
N GLY A 111 25.82 -5.29 10.52
CA GLY A 111 25.68 -4.15 11.43
C GLY A 111 24.50 -3.22 11.07
N ILE A 112 23.53 -3.72 10.28
CA ILE A 112 22.36 -2.95 9.86
C ILE A 112 21.11 -3.50 10.52
N LYS A 113 20.37 -2.63 11.23
CA LYS A 113 19.05 -2.92 11.79
C LYS A 113 17.98 -2.51 10.76
N LEU A 114 17.20 -3.49 10.29
CA LEU A 114 16.04 -3.23 9.44
C LEU A 114 14.78 -3.14 10.31
N GLU A 115 14.11 -1.99 10.26
CA GLU A 115 12.77 -1.78 10.84
C GLU A 115 11.74 -1.80 9.71
N ILE A 116 10.75 -2.68 9.80
CA ILE A 116 9.70 -2.85 8.80
C ILE A 116 8.44 -2.18 9.29
N VAL A 117 7.87 -1.29 8.46
CA VAL A 117 6.59 -0.62 8.72
C VAL A 117 5.56 -1.13 7.71
N GLU A 118 4.52 -1.81 8.19
CA GLU A 118 3.51 -2.40 7.33
C GLU A 118 2.41 -1.39 6.97
N PHE A 119 2.00 -1.42 5.69
CA PHE A 119 0.90 -0.64 5.14
C PHE A 119 -0.11 -1.55 4.46
N THR A 120 -1.38 -1.16 4.50
CA THR A 120 -2.49 -1.94 3.92
C THR A 120 -3.09 -1.30 2.67
N ASP A 121 -2.56 -0.14 2.25
CA ASP A 121 -2.98 0.62 1.08
C ASP A 121 -1.77 1.04 0.22
N TYR A 122 -2.03 1.63 -0.95
CA TYR A 122 -0.98 2.06 -1.89
C TYR A 122 -0.65 3.56 -1.82
N VAL A 123 -1.33 4.35 -0.98
CA VAL A 123 -1.14 5.80 -0.89
C VAL A 123 -0.10 6.16 0.16
N LEU A 124 -0.29 5.65 1.38
CA LEU A 124 0.51 6.01 2.55
C LEU A 124 2.00 5.68 2.45
N PRO A 125 2.46 4.56 1.82
CA PRO A 125 3.90 4.25 1.78
C PRO A 125 4.73 5.31 1.08
N ASN A 126 4.24 5.90 -0.02
CA ASN A 126 4.94 6.98 -0.71
C ASN A 126 4.88 8.29 0.07
N GLU A 127 3.75 8.60 0.72
CA GLU A 127 3.62 9.79 1.58
C GLU A 127 4.57 9.71 2.78
N ALA A 128 4.67 8.55 3.45
CA ALA A 128 5.61 8.32 4.55
C ALA A 128 7.09 8.40 4.10
N CYS A 129 7.39 7.92 2.91
CA CYS A 129 8.73 8.05 2.34
C CYS A 129 9.06 9.51 1.99
N GLN A 130 8.11 10.23 1.39
CA GLN A 130 8.26 11.64 1.04
C GLN A 130 8.43 12.53 2.28
N SER A 131 7.69 12.26 3.37
CA SER A 131 7.84 13.01 4.65
C SER A 131 9.14 12.68 5.38
N GLY A 132 9.73 11.51 5.13
CA GLY A 132 10.92 11.01 5.82
C GLY A 132 10.59 10.22 7.10
N ASP A 133 9.35 9.77 7.26
CA ASP A 133 8.95 8.86 8.36
C ASP A 133 9.52 7.46 8.17
N ILE A 134 9.82 7.10 6.91
CA ILE A 134 10.54 5.91 6.49
C ILE A 134 11.65 6.28 5.49
N ASP A 135 12.73 5.50 5.46
CA ASP A 135 13.90 5.74 4.58
C ASP A 135 13.65 5.28 3.13
N ALA A 136 12.86 4.23 2.97
CA ALA A 136 12.48 3.64 1.70
C ALA A 136 11.14 2.92 1.81
N ASN A 137 10.54 2.58 0.65
CA ASN A 137 9.38 1.70 0.62
C ASN A 137 9.54 0.56 -0.39
N TYR A 138 8.74 -0.49 -0.19
CA TYR A 138 8.70 -1.69 -1.01
C TYR A 138 7.25 -2.16 -1.14
N PHE A 139 6.56 -1.76 -2.21
CA PHE A 139 5.15 -2.12 -2.44
C PHE A 139 4.70 -1.88 -3.88
N GLN A 140 5.49 -1.16 -4.70
CA GLN A 140 5.09 -0.57 -5.97
C GLN A 140 6.02 -0.95 -7.11
N HIS A 141 5.52 -0.81 -8.32
CA HIS A 141 6.28 -0.89 -9.57
C HIS A 141 6.58 0.50 -10.15
N VAL A 142 7.51 0.57 -11.09
CA VAL A 142 7.97 1.85 -11.67
C VAL A 142 6.83 2.71 -12.25
N PRO A 143 5.87 2.18 -13.05
CA PRO A 143 4.79 3.01 -13.56
C PRO A 143 3.93 3.67 -12.46
N TYR A 144 3.71 2.99 -11.33
CA TYR A 144 3.00 3.57 -10.18
C TYR A 144 3.83 4.71 -9.55
N LEU A 145 5.13 4.49 -9.33
CA LEU A 145 6.05 5.48 -8.78
C LEU A 145 6.11 6.75 -9.65
N GLU A 146 6.21 6.58 -10.98
CA GLU A 146 6.25 7.70 -11.93
C GLU A 146 4.95 8.51 -11.90
N ASN A 147 3.80 7.85 -11.85
CA ASN A 147 2.50 8.51 -11.72
C ASN A 147 2.39 9.27 -10.39
N TYR A 148 2.77 8.63 -9.28
CA TYR A 148 2.80 9.30 -7.98
C TYR A 148 3.68 10.57 -8.01
N ASN A 149 4.89 10.47 -8.55
CA ASN A 149 5.81 11.61 -8.65
C ASN A 149 5.19 12.75 -9.48
N LYS A 150 4.56 12.42 -10.59
CA LYS A 150 3.88 13.39 -11.46
C LYS A 150 2.70 14.07 -10.75
N GLU A 151 1.86 13.32 -10.07
CA GLU A 151 0.64 13.82 -9.42
C GLU A 151 0.93 14.61 -8.15
N LYS A 152 1.90 14.18 -7.36
CA LYS A 152 2.25 14.78 -6.06
C LYS A 152 3.43 15.73 -6.12
N ASN A 153 4.02 15.95 -7.32
CA ASN A 153 5.26 16.71 -7.50
C ASN A 153 6.37 16.21 -6.56
N SER A 154 6.54 14.88 -6.52
CA SER A 154 7.50 14.15 -5.70
C SER A 154 8.74 13.79 -6.54
N ASP A 155 9.84 13.42 -5.87
CA ASP A 155 11.11 13.04 -6.49
C ASP A 155 11.65 11.71 -5.97
N LEU A 156 10.75 10.81 -5.57
CA LEU A 156 11.12 9.46 -5.18
C LEU A 156 11.76 8.74 -6.37
N VAL A 157 12.80 7.95 -6.11
CA VAL A 157 13.52 7.19 -7.14
C VAL A 157 13.52 5.70 -6.84
N SER A 158 13.50 4.88 -7.88
CA SER A 158 13.71 3.44 -7.76
C SER A 158 15.18 3.15 -7.51
N LEU A 159 15.48 2.33 -6.51
CA LEU A 159 16.82 1.81 -6.21
C LEU A 159 17.10 0.49 -6.97
N GLY A 160 16.06 -0.20 -7.43
CA GLY A 160 16.18 -1.43 -8.19
C GLY A 160 14.93 -2.28 -8.12
N LYS A 161 14.79 -3.19 -9.09
CA LYS A 161 13.71 -4.19 -9.17
C LYS A 161 14.02 -5.35 -8.23
N VAL A 162 13.00 -5.96 -7.65
CA VAL A 162 13.17 -7.10 -6.72
C VAL A 162 12.40 -8.32 -7.19
N HIS A 163 11.11 -8.17 -7.47
CA HIS A 163 10.26 -9.28 -7.90
C HIS A 163 9.12 -8.79 -8.79
N TYR A 164 8.47 -9.73 -9.44
CA TYR A 164 7.25 -9.53 -10.21
C TYR A 164 6.08 -10.30 -9.61
N GLU A 165 4.91 -9.70 -9.63
CA GLU A 165 3.64 -10.31 -9.23
C GLU A 165 2.68 -10.29 -10.41
N PRO A 166 2.26 -11.46 -10.93
CA PRO A 166 1.23 -11.50 -11.94
C PRO A 166 -0.09 -10.89 -11.46
N MET A 167 -0.69 -10.04 -12.27
CA MET A 167 -2.05 -9.58 -12.07
C MET A 167 -3.02 -10.63 -12.59
N GLY A 168 -4.15 -10.85 -11.92
CA GLY A 168 -5.12 -11.86 -12.30
C GLY A 168 -6.54 -11.34 -12.46
N LEU A 169 -7.32 -12.03 -13.33
CA LEU A 169 -8.78 -11.90 -13.37
C LEU A 169 -9.39 -12.96 -12.47
N TYR A 170 -10.27 -12.56 -11.58
CA TYR A 170 -10.94 -13.44 -10.62
C TYR A 170 -12.45 -13.42 -10.81
N GLY A 171 -13.07 -14.57 -10.59
CA GLY A 171 -14.51 -14.72 -10.64
C GLY A 171 -15.19 -14.22 -9.36
N GLY A 172 -16.13 -13.31 -9.54
CA GLY A 172 -17.07 -12.90 -8.50
C GLY A 172 -18.34 -13.78 -8.52
N ARG A 173 -19.46 -13.22 -8.99
CA ARG A 173 -20.70 -13.97 -9.20
C ARG A 173 -20.61 -14.98 -10.33
N LEU A 174 -19.81 -14.69 -11.36
CA LEU A 174 -19.50 -15.61 -12.45
C LEU A 174 -18.19 -16.33 -12.18
N LYS A 175 -18.13 -17.64 -12.42
CA LYS A 175 -17.01 -18.49 -12.00
C LYS A 175 -16.15 -19.02 -13.13
N SER A 176 -16.50 -18.73 -14.39
CA SER A 176 -15.72 -19.09 -15.57
C SER A 176 -15.64 -17.91 -16.54
N ILE A 177 -14.59 -17.83 -17.32
CA ILE A 177 -14.48 -16.86 -18.43
C ILE A 177 -15.60 -17.08 -19.46
N ASP A 178 -16.01 -18.33 -19.65
CA ASP A 178 -17.05 -18.71 -20.59
C ASP A 178 -18.47 -18.30 -20.12
N ASP A 179 -18.63 -17.94 -18.85
CA ASP A 179 -19.89 -17.45 -18.29
C ASP A 179 -20.14 -15.95 -18.60
N LEU A 180 -19.21 -15.28 -19.33
CA LEU A 180 -19.32 -13.87 -19.64
C LEU A 180 -20.64 -13.55 -20.34
N LYS A 181 -21.39 -12.61 -19.80
CA LYS A 181 -22.68 -12.15 -20.31
C LYS A 181 -22.70 -10.65 -20.58
N GLU A 182 -23.62 -10.23 -21.40
CA GLU A 182 -23.87 -8.81 -21.66
C GLU A 182 -24.22 -8.08 -20.37
N GLY A 183 -23.57 -6.91 -20.16
CA GLY A 183 -23.78 -6.06 -18.99
C GLY A 183 -23.08 -6.53 -17.71
N ALA A 184 -22.16 -7.51 -17.81
CA ALA A 184 -21.36 -7.96 -16.67
C ALA A 184 -20.57 -6.80 -16.04
N THR A 185 -20.48 -6.79 -14.71
CA THR A 185 -19.76 -5.77 -13.94
C THR A 185 -18.36 -6.25 -13.59
N ILE A 186 -17.35 -5.48 -13.99
CA ILE A 186 -15.94 -5.78 -13.78
C ILE A 186 -15.35 -4.76 -12.78
N GLY A 187 -14.80 -5.26 -11.67
CA GLY A 187 -14.02 -4.44 -10.74
C GLY A 187 -12.60 -4.21 -11.24
N LEU A 188 -12.13 -2.98 -11.17
CA LEU A 188 -10.78 -2.56 -11.59
C LEU A 188 -10.12 -1.70 -10.51
N PRO A 189 -8.78 -1.71 -10.37
CA PRO A 189 -8.07 -0.72 -9.57
C PRO A 189 -8.39 0.70 -10.05
N ASN A 190 -8.46 1.64 -9.12
CA ASN A 190 -8.78 3.03 -9.41
C ASN A 190 -7.53 3.92 -9.63
N ASP A 191 -6.32 3.40 -9.41
CA ASP A 191 -5.11 4.09 -9.79
C ASP A 191 -4.80 3.89 -11.28
N SER A 192 -4.27 4.93 -11.92
CA SER A 192 -4.10 4.99 -13.37
C SER A 192 -3.23 3.86 -13.92
N SER A 193 -2.15 3.50 -13.24
CA SER A 193 -1.21 2.49 -13.74
C SER A 193 -1.75 1.06 -13.67
N ASN A 194 -2.39 0.69 -12.54
CA ASN A 194 -3.00 -0.62 -12.40
C ASN A 194 -4.31 -0.73 -13.18
N GLN A 195 -5.07 0.36 -13.33
CA GLN A 195 -6.23 0.39 -14.21
C GLN A 195 -5.83 0.11 -15.67
N ALA A 196 -4.81 0.82 -16.19
CA ALA A 196 -4.30 0.59 -17.53
C ALA A 196 -3.86 -0.87 -17.71
N ARG A 197 -3.11 -1.43 -16.75
CA ARG A 197 -2.69 -2.83 -16.75
C ARG A 197 -3.88 -3.79 -16.77
N ALA A 198 -4.90 -3.54 -15.97
CA ALA A 198 -6.13 -4.34 -15.94
C ALA A 198 -6.89 -4.29 -17.27
N LEU A 199 -6.97 -3.11 -17.88
CA LEU A 199 -7.60 -2.93 -19.18
C LEU A 199 -6.86 -3.68 -20.29
N LEU A 200 -5.53 -3.76 -20.26
CA LEU A 200 -4.73 -4.57 -21.19
C LEU A 200 -5.02 -6.07 -21.04
N ILE A 201 -5.30 -6.56 -19.83
CA ILE A 201 -5.74 -7.93 -19.60
C ILE A 201 -7.09 -8.17 -20.26
N LEU A 202 -8.06 -7.27 -20.08
CA LEU A 202 -9.38 -7.41 -20.69
C LEU A 202 -9.33 -7.32 -22.22
N GLN A 203 -8.45 -6.50 -22.79
CA GLN A 203 -8.18 -6.47 -24.23
C GLN A 203 -7.60 -7.81 -24.70
N LYS A 204 -6.63 -8.37 -23.99
CA LYS A 204 -6.02 -9.67 -24.35
C LYS A 204 -7.03 -10.82 -24.31
N LEU A 205 -8.04 -10.74 -23.45
CA LEU A 205 -9.17 -11.66 -23.41
C LEU A 205 -10.19 -11.44 -24.54
N GLY A 206 -10.05 -10.35 -25.32
CA GLY A 206 -11.00 -9.99 -26.39
C GLY A 206 -12.32 -9.42 -25.84
N TRP A 207 -12.36 -9.01 -24.58
CA TRP A 207 -13.56 -8.47 -23.95
C TRP A 207 -13.81 -7.01 -24.28
N ILE A 208 -12.74 -6.26 -24.56
CA ILE A 208 -12.76 -4.87 -25.01
C ILE A 208 -11.68 -4.63 -26.06
N ASP A 209 -11.79 -3.53 -26.82
CA ASP A 209 -10.70 -3.05 -27.68
C ASP A 209 -10.64 -1.52 -27.66
N PHE A 210 -9.50 -0.95 -28.06
CA PHE A 210 -9.17 0.46 -27.95
C PHE A 210 -9.09 1.13 -29.33
N ALA A 211 -9.23 2.46 -29.36
CA ALA A 211 -9.15 3.25 -30.60
C ALA A 211 -7.74 3.33 -31.21
N GLY A 212 -6.70 2.92 -30.49
CA GLY A 212 -5.31 2.99 -30.90
C GLY A 212 -4.45 1.96 -30.19
N LYS A 213 -3.14 2.19 -30.14
CA LYS A 213 -2.25 1.30 -29.38
C LYS A 213 -2.49 1.53 -27.88
N ALA A 214 -2.95 0.49 -27.20
CA ALA A 214 -3.06 0.49 -25.74
C ALA A 214 -1.67 0.47 -25.09
N GLY A 215 -1.57 1.07 -23.90
CA GLY A 215 -0.33 1.16 -23.14
C GLY A 215 -0.58 1.59 -21.71
N LEU A 216 0.46 2.08 -21.01
CA LEU A 216 0.43 2.42 -19.58
C LEU A 216 -0.44 3.65 -19.24
N GLU A 217 -0.81 4.44 -20.25
CA GLU A 217 -1.67 5.64 -20.11
C GLU A 217 -3.13 5.37 -20.53
N THR A 218 -3.47 4.10 -20.88
CA THR A 218 -4.81 3.73 -21.35
C THR A 218 -5.83 3.84 -20.23
N THR A 219 -6.97 4.43 -20.54
CA THR A 219 -8.08 4.67 -19.61
C THR A 219 -9.39 4.05 -20.10
N LEU A 220 -10.42 4.03 -19.27
CA LEU A 220 -11.77 3.61 -19.68
C LEU A 220 -12.33 4.45 -20.83
N LEU A 221 -11.88 5.71 -21.00
CA LEU A 221 -12.34 6.60 -22.08
C LEU A 221 -11.79 6.19 -23.45
N ASP A 222 -10.72 5.41 -23.51
CA ASP A 222 -10.09 4.95 -24.74
C ASP A 222 -10.75 3.70 -25.31
N ILE A 223 -11.70 3.09 -24.58
CA ILE A 223 -12.43 1.90 -25.02
C ILE A 223 -13.29 2.27 -26.23
N LYS A 224 -12.98 1.68 -27.38
CA LYS A 224 -13.73 1.85 -28.64
C LYS A 224 -14.77 0.75 -28.81
N GLU A 225 -14.42 -0.48 -28.49
CA GLU A 225 -15.28 -1.64 -28.61
C GLU A 225 -15.50 -2.30 -27.26
N ASN A 226 -16.77 -2.48 -26.94
CA ASN A 226 -17.23 -3.16 -25.73
C ASN A 226 -18.43 -4.04 -26.13
N PRO A 227 -18.18 -5.16 -26.86
CA PRO A 227 -19.23 -5.97 -27.46
C PRO A 227 -20.19 -6.58 -26.40
N HIS A 228 -19.68 -6.82 -25.20
CA HIS A 228 -20.47 -7.37 -24.10
C HIS A 228 -21.13 -6.28 -23.22
N LYS A 229 -21.02 -5.00 -23.58
CA LYS A 229 -21.54 -3.86 -22.81
C LYS A 229 -21.15 -3.93 -21.33
N LEU A 230 -19.90 -4.29 -21.08
CA LEU A 230 -19.33 -4.41 -19.73
C LEU A 230 -19.47 -3.09 -18.97
N LYS A 231 -19.75 -3.21 -17.69
CA LYS A 231 -19.78 -2.10 -16.74
C LYS A 231 -18.52 -2.18 -15.87
N PHE A 232 -17.89 -1.05 -15.68
CA PHE A 232 -16.66 -0.99 -14.90
C PHE A 232 -16.94 -0.32 -13.56
N GLN A 233 -16.38 -0.90 -12.49
CA GLN A 233 -16.39 -0.34 -11.15
C GLN A 233 -14.96 -0.15 -10.69
N GLU A 234 -14.57 1.11 -10.56
CA GLU A 234 -13.24 1.52 -10.11
C GLU A 234 -13.22 1.54 -8.58
N LEU A 235 -12.32 0.76 -7.97
CA LEU A 235 -12.19 0.61 -6.53
C LEU A 235 -10.71 0.72 -6.14
N ALA A 236 -10.44 1.16 -4.91
CA ALA A 236 -9.10 1.02 -4.35
C ALA A 236 -8.70 -0.46 -4.37
N ALA A 237 -7.45 -0.75 -4.73
CA ALA A 237 -7.01 -2.12 -5.04
C ALA A 237 -7.31 -3.10 -3.89
N GLU A 238 -7.11 -2.67 -2.64
CA GLU A 238 -7.36 -3.47 -1.43
C GLU A 238 -8.85 -3.76 -1.17
N GLN A 239 -9.76 -3.06 -1.85
CA GLN A 239 -11.20 -3.29 -1.74
C GLN A 239 -11.72 -4.36 -2.69
N LEU A 240 -11.03 -4.61 -3.81
CA LEU A 240 -11.46 -5.52 -4.87
C LEU A 240 -11.77 -6.94 -4.36
N PRO A 241 -10.94 -7.60 -3.54
CA PRO A 241 -11.24 -8.95 -3.05
C PRO A 241 -12.54 -9.02 -2.25
N ARG A 242 -12.83 -8.00 -1.44
CA ARG A 242 -14.03 -7.94 -0.60
C ARG A 242 -15.28 -7.62 -1.39
N SER A 243 -15.13 -7.06 -2.58
CA SER A 243 -16.24 -6.68 -3.47
C SER A 243 -16.59 -7.78 -4.47
N LEU A 244 -15.90 -8.93 -4.48
CA LEU A 244 -16.13 -10.01 -5.45
C LEU A 244 -17.57 -10.52 -5.45
N ASP A 245 -18.25 -10.58 -4.30
CA ASP A 245 -19.64 -11.03 -4.20
C ASP A 245 -20.63 -10.05 -4.88
N ASP A 246 -20.24 -8.78 -5.02
CA ASP A 246 -21.04 -7.73 -5.66
C ASP A 246 -20.66 -7.50 -7.13
N LEU A 247 -19.59 -8.13 -7.61
CA LEU A 247 -19.05 -8.04 -8.98
C LEU A 247 -19.28 -9.34 -9.74
N ASP A 248 -19.32 -9.27 -11.07
CA ASP A 248 -19.29 -10.48 -11.88
C ASP A 248 -17.84 -11.00 -12.00
N TYR A 249 -16.88 -10.09 -12.16
CA TYR A 249 -15.44 -10.36 -12.14
C TYR A 249 -14.69 -9.19 -11.51
N ALA A 250 -13.43 -9.42 -11.13
CA ALA A 250 -12.49 -8.34 -10.80
C ALA A 250 -11.08 -8.65 -11.31
N VAL A 251 -10.36 -7.63 -11.74
CA VAL A 251 -8.92 -7.72 -12.00
C VAL A 251 -8.18 -7.22 -10.77
N ILE A 252 -7.38 -8.10 -10.16
CA ILE A 252 -6.79 -7.86 -8.83
C ILE A 252 -5.27 -8.05 -8.90
N ASN A 253 -4.53 -7.12 -8.26
CA ASN A 253 -3.08 -7.21 -8.10
C ASN A 253 -2.66 -8.44 -7.30
N GLY A 254 -1.48 -9.01 -7.61
CA GLY A 254 -0.98 -10.23 -6.99
C GLY A 254 -0.88 -10.15 -5.46
N ASN A 255 -0.26 -9.12 -4.92
CA ASN A 255 -0.13 -8.92 -3.47
C ASN A 255 -1.47 -8.73 -2.76
N VAL A 256 -2.43 -8.06 -3.42
CA VAL A 256 -3.77 -7.85 -2.86
C VAL A 256 -4.54 -9.16 -2.79
N ALA A 257 -4.45 -9.99 -3.84
CA ALA A 257 -5.03 -11.33 -3.85
C ALA A 257 -4.40 -12.20 -2.73
N LEU A 258 -3.06 -12.23 -2.63
CA LEU A 258 -2.34 -12.96 -1.58
C LEU A 258 -2.75 -12.50 -0.17
N SER A 259 -2.82 -11.19 0.07
CA SER A 259 -3.23 -10.62 1.36
C SER A 259 -4.67 -11.00 1.74
N ALA A 260 -5.52 -11.21 0.76
CA ALA A 260 -6.90 -11.68 0.95
C ALA A 260 -7.03 -13.21 1.06
N GLY A 261 -5.91 -13.95 1.01
CA GLY A 261 -5.90 -15.42 1.04
C GLY A 261 -6.37 -16.07 -0.26
N ILE A 262 -6.41 -15.30 -1.35
CA ILE A 262 -6.79 -15.78 -2.69
C ILE A 262 -5.54 -16.27 -3.42
N SER A 263 -5.58 -17.51 -3.89
CA SER A 263 -4.46 -18.09 -4.63
C SER A 263 -4.43 -17.63 -6.08
N VAL A 264 -3.39 -16.89 -6.45
CA VAL A 264 -3.19 -16.44 -7.84
C VAL A 264 -3.22 -17.62 -8.82
N ARG A 265 -2.64 -18.77 -8.44
CA ARG A 265 -2.54 -19.96 -9.33
C ARG A 265 -3.80 -20.83 -9.38
N LYS A 266 -4.59 -20.84 -8.30
CA LYS A 266 -5.75 -21.77 -8.19
C LYS A 266 -7.08 -21.06 -8.45
N ASP A 267 -7.19 -19.81 -8.03
CA ASP A 267 -8.47 -19.08 -7.98
C ASP A 267 -8.61 -18.09 -9.14
N ALA A 268 -7.48 -17.67 -9.78
CA ALA A 268 -7.56 -16.79 -10.92
C ALA A 268 -8.09 -17.53 -12.16
N LEU A 269 -9.03 -16.90 -12.85
CA LEU A 269 -9.58 -17.37 -14.14
C LEU A 269 -8.62 -17.08 -15.30
N TYR A 270 -7.82 -16.02 -15.16
CA TYR A 270 -6.74 -15.65 -16.08
C TYR A 270 -5.61 -15.04 -15.28
N ILE A 271 -4.37 -15.34 -15.66
CA ILE A 271 -3.15 -14.82 -15.02
C ILE A 271 -2.28 -14.18 -16.10
N GLU A 272 -1.77 -13.01 -15.83
CA GLU A 272 -0.76 -12.35 -16.66
C GLU A 272 0.52 -13.19 -16.70
N SER A 273 1.11 -13.33 -17.91
CA SER A 273 2.30 -14.19 -18.07
C SER A 273 3.54 -13.54 -17.44
N ALA A 274 4.27 -14.31 -16.65
CA ALA A 274 5.55 -13.89 -16.06
C ALA A 274 6.68 -13.70 -17.10
N ASP A 275 6.59 -14.36 -18.27
CA ASP A 275 7.55 -14.22 -19.36
C ASP A 275 7.24 -13.03 -20.29
N SER A 276 6.24 -12.21 -19.94
CA SER A 276 5.80 -11.08 -20.75
C SER A 276 6.66 -9.83 -20.54
N GLU A 277 6.60 -8.90 -21.51
CA GLU A 277 7.11 -7.52 -21.32
C GLU A 277 6.49 -6.86 -20.08
N ALA A 278 5.27 -7.25 -19.71
CA ALA A 278 4.59 -6.80 -18.50
C ALA A 278 5.38 -7.17 -17.23
N ALA A 279 5.97 -8.35 -17.14
CA ALA A 279 6.77 -8.77 -15.99
C ALA A 279 7.93 -7.79 -15.72
N GLN A 280 8.59 -7.33 -16.78
CA GLN A 280 9.70 -6.36 -16.65
C GLN A 280 9.19 -4.94 -16.34
N THR A 281 8.04 -4.56 -16.89
CA THR A 281 7.45 -3.24 -16.70
C THR A 281 6.88 -3.07 -15.28
N PHE A 282 6.19 -4.09 -14.79
CA PHE A 282 5.50 -4.07 -13.50
C PHE A 282 6.26 -4.78 -12.37
N ALA A 283 7.58 -4.93 -12.53
CA ALA A 283 8.43 -5.41 -11.45
C ALA A 283 8.38 -4.46 -10.25
N ASN A 284 8.22 -5.02 -9.06
CA ASN A 284 8.22 -4.28 -7.81
C ASN A 284 9.63 -3.84 -7.45
N VAL A 285 9.73 -2.62 -6.94
CA VAL A 285 10.99 -1.93 -6.67
C VAL A 285 11.09 -1.48 -5.20
N ILE A 286 12.32 -1.32 -4.72
CA ILE A 286 12.58 -0.46 -3.58
C ILE A 286 12.61 0.98 -4.09
N ALA A 287 11.83 1.86 -3.48
CA ALA A 287 11.85 3.28 -3.78
C ALA A 287 12.23 4.10 -2.54
N ALA A 288 12.97 5.17 -2.75
CA ALA A 288 13.44 6.07 -1.69
C ALA A 288 13.47 7.51 -2.19
N LYS A 289 13.65 8.47 -1.28
CA LYS A 289 13.99 9.84 -1.66
C LYS A 289 15.31 9.84 -2.43
N LYS A 290 15.42 10.72 -3.40
CA LYS A 290 16.61 10.89 -4.22
C LYS A 290 17.87 11.11 -3.38
N GLU A 291 17.77 11.86 -2.27
CA GLU A 291 18.86 12.09 -1.33
C GLU A 291 19.36 10.84 -0.61
N ASN A 292 18.47 9.85 -0.43
CA ASN A 292 18.76 8.56 0.20
C ASN A 292 19.25 7.48 -0.79
N ALA A 293 19.27 7.76 -2.10
CA ALA A 293 19.65 6.77 -3.12
C ALA A 293 21.05 6.19 -2.92
N GLU A 294 21.95 6.98 -2.35
CA GLU A 294 23.34 6.59 -2.10
C GLU A 294 23.58 6.05 -0.67
N ASN A 295 22.52 5.90 0.15
CA ASN A 295 22.64 5.38 1.51
C ASN A 295 23.24 3.96 1.51
N PRO A 296 24.40 3.73 2.17
CA PRO A 296 25.06 2.43 2.15
C PRO A 296 24.20 1.28 2.68
N ALA A 297 23.35 1.54 3.69
CA ALA A 297 22.48 0.50 4.24
C ALA A 297 21.33 0.14 3.29
N LEU A 298 20.81 1.08 2.50
CA LEU A 298 19.84 0.77 1.45
C LEU A 298 20.47 -0.01 0.28
N LYS A 299 21.76 0.27 -0.05
CA LYS A 299 22.52 -0.53 -1.02
C LYS A 299 22.71 -1.96 -0.50
N ALA A 300 23.11 -2.13 0.77
CA ALA A 300 23.22 -3.44 1.38
C ALA A 300 21.88 -4.19 1.41
N LEU A 301 20.76 -3.50 1.63
CA LEU A 301 19.42 -4.10 1.50
C LEU A 301 19.18 -4.62 0.07
N MET A 302 19.52 -3.84 -0.96
CA MET A 302 19.39 -4.27 -2.36
C MET A 302 20.25 -5.50 -2.66
N ASP A 303 21.50 -5.52 -2.16
CA ASP A 303 22.40 -6.68 -2.33
C ASP A 303 21.83 -7.94 -1.67
N VAL A 304 21.24 -7.80 -0.47
CA VAL A 304 20.57 -8.91 0.23
C VAL A 304 19.33 -9.36 -0.54
N LEU A 305 18.49 -8.44 -0.98
CA LEU A 305 17.27 -8.75 -1.77
C LEU A 305 17.58 -9.52 -3.06
N HIS A 306 18.73 -9.24 -3.71
CA HIS A 306 19.19 -9.93 -4.92
C HIS A 306 20.00 -11.20 -4.63
N SER A 307 20.16 -11.57 -3.34
CA SER A 307 20.89 -12.79 -2.99
C SER A 307 20.12 -14.04 -3.40
N LYS A 308 20.88 -15.12 -3.67
CA LYS A 308 20.27 -16.42 -3.94
C LYS A 308 19.39 -16.91 -2.77
N GLU A 309 19.74 -16.60 -1.53
CA GLU A 309 18.97 -16.96 -0.34
C GLU A 309 17.55 -16.40 -0.40
N ILE A 310 17.42 -15.11 -0.76
CA ILE A 310 16.11 -14.45 -0.86
C ILE A 310 15.35 -14.91 -2.11
N ALA A 311 16.02 -15.14 -3.24
CA ALA A 311 15.38 -15.70 -4.43
C ALA A 311 14.79 -17.09 -4.12
N ASP A 312 15.56 -17.98 -3.48
CA ASP A 312 15.10 -19.31 -3.08
C ASP A 312 13.93 -19.23 -2.08
N PHE A 313 13.97 -18.28 -1.14
CA PHE A 313 12.86 -18.03 -0.20
C PHE A 313 11.57 -17.64 -0.94
N ILE A 314 11.66 -16.72 -1.91
CA ILE A 314 10.51 -16.27 -2.70
C ILE A 314 9.92 -17.43 -3.49
N GLU A 315 10.75 -18.20 -4.21
CA GLU A 315 10.31 -19.33 -5.03
C GLU A 315 9.61 -20.40 -4.19
N GLN A 316 10.20 -20.77 -3.03
CA GLN A 316 9.65 -21.79 -2.14
C GLN A 316 8.35 -21.37 -1.47
N LYS A 317 8.26 -20.10 -1.07
CA LYS A 317 7.12 -19.63 -0.29
C LYS A 317 5.90 -19.34 -1.17
N TYR A 318 6.09 -18.76 -2.35
CA TYR A 318 4.99 -18.23 -3.16
C TYR A 318 4.64 -19.08 -4.38
N ASP A 319 5.39 -20.14 -4.68
CA ASP A 319 5.09 -21.12 -5.74
C ASP A 319 4.70 -20.45 -7.08
N GLY A 320 5.46 -19.42 -7.49
CA GLY A 320 5.24 -18.67 -8.73
C GLY A 320 4.15 -17.59 -8.69
N ALA A 321 3.48 -17.36 -7.55
CA ALA A 321 2.63 -16.18 -7.36
C ALA A 321 3.47 -14.90 -7.18
N VAL A 322 4.73 -15.06 -6.78
CA VAL A 322 5.76 -14.01 -6.73
C VAL A 322 7.00 -14.57 -7.40
N VAL A 323 7.56 -13.83 -8.35
CA VAL A 323 8.69 -14.28 -9.18
C VAL A 323 9.89 -13.37 -8.92
N PRO A 324 11.01 -13.86 -8.38
CA PRO A 324 12.19 -13.02 -8.15
C PRO A 324 12.77 -12.54 -9.48
N ILE A 325 13.35 -11.33 -9.47
CA ILE A 325 14.06 -10.74 -10.60
C ILE A 325 15.53 -10.65 -10.21
N SER A 326 16.38 -11.25 -11.01
CA SER A 326 17.85 -11.24 -10.88
C SER A 326 18.48 -10.17 -11.75
#